data_e8b626328355caa0bfa4033b7b5ca128
#
_entry.id   e8b626328355caa0bfa4033b7b5ca128
#
_cell.length_a   1.000
_cell.length_b   1.000
_cell.length_c   1.000
_cell.angle_alpha   90.00
_cell.angle_beta   90.00
_cell.angle_gamma   90.00
#
_symmetry.space_group_name_H-M   'P 1'
#
loop_
_entity.id
_entity.type
_entity.pdbx_description
1 polymer ?
#
loop_
_entity_poly.entity_id
_entity_poly.type
_entity_poly.pdbx_seq_one_letter_code
_entity_poly.pdbx_strand_id
1 'polypeptide(L)'
;MLKITSLSIGLLLNDILSGDTALNKMGVRVFPPKVPEGERMPWIAYRRSDLQQVAVKARNDVYDSVVIEIVVHAQKYAQCIAISEAVRNVMEDGPYRYNDVTGRSIEMGQTLFEGCDEDADLDAYIQTLRFSAKVTSK
;
A
#
# COMPACT_ATOMS: atom_id res chain seq x y z
N MET A 1 15.61 -19.97 12.81
CA MET A 1 14.43 -19.15 13.13
C MET A 1 14.12 -18.21 11.99
N LEU A 2 12.86 -18.22 11.52
CA LEU A 2 12.45 -17.44 10.35
C LEU A 2 12.37 -15.96 10.70
N LYS A 3 12.96 -15.13 9.85
CA LYS A 3 12.80 -13.68 9.90
C LYS A 3 11.63 -13.29 8.98
N ILE A 4 10.92 -12.24 9.32
CA ILE A 4 10.06 -11.60 8.34
C ILE A 4 10.88 -10.58 7.56
N THR A 5 10.52 -10.39 6.32
CA THR A 5 11.22 -9.49 5.39
C THR A 5 10.21 -8.61 4.67
N SER A 6 10.67 -7.81 3.74
CA SER A 6 9.80 -6.99 2.88
C SER A 6 8.80 -7.81 2.07
N LEU A 7 8.98 -9.13 1.97
CA LEU A 7 7.95 -10.00 1.39
C LEU A 7 6.62 -9.89 2.15
N SER A 8 6.67 -9.55 3.43
CA SER A 8 5.48 -9.38 4.27
C SER A 8 4.87 -7.97 4.21
N ILE A 9 5.34 -7.11 3.31
CA ILE A 9 4.88 -5.71 3.23
C ILE A 9 3.36 -5.61 3.06
N GLY A 10 2.74 -6.59 2.41
CA GLY A 10 1.29 -6.61 2.23
C GLY A 10 0.52 -6.63 3.54
N LEU A 11 1.06 -7.26 4.58
CA LEU A 11 0.44 -7.27 5.90
C LEU A 11 0.46 -5.88 6.52
N LEU A 12 1.56 -5.15 6.35
CA LEU A 12 1.66 -3.76 6.81
C LEU A 12 0.72 -2.85 6.03
N LEU A 13 0.64 -3.02 4.71
CA LEU A 13 -0.27 -2.24 3.87
C LEU A 13 -1.72 -2.45 4.30
N ASN A 14 -2.10 -3.69 4.61
CA ASN A 14 -3.44 -3.99 5.11
C ASN A 14 -3.72 -3.22 6.40
N ASP A 15 -2.79 -3.23 7.33
CA ASP A 15 -2.94 -2.51 8.61
C ASP A 15 -3.09 -1.00 8.40
N ILE A 16 -2.24 -0.41 7.56
CA ILE A 16 -2.26 1.03 7.28
C ILE A 16 -3.59 1.43 6.66
N LEU A 17 -4.00 0.73 5.62
CA LEU A 17 -5.17 1.11 4.83
C LEU A 17 -6.48 0.78 5.55
N SER A 18 -6.56 -0.39 6.17
CA SER A 18 -7.76 -0.80 6.92
C SER A 18 -7.94 0.01 8.21
N GLY A 19 -6.85 0.50 8.77
CA GLY A 19 -6.87 1.29 10.02
C GLY A 19 -7.06 2.78 9.80
N ASP A 20 -7.08 3.26 8.57
CA ASP A 20 -7.19 4.69 8.30
C ASP A 20 -8.61 5.20 8.54
N THR A 21 -8.74 6.22 9.39
CA THR A 21 -10.03 6.77 9.78
C THR A 21 -10.79 7.37 8.60
N ALA A 22 -10.10 8.10 7.72
CA ALA A 22 -10.73 8.75 6.56
C ALA A 22 -11.30 7.71 5.60
N LEU A 23 -10.53 6.65 5.30
CA LEU A 23 -11.00 5.57 4.43
C LEU A 23 -12.18 4.82 5.06
N ASN A 24 -12.13 4.57 6.36
CA ASN A 24 -13.23 3.92 7.07
C ASN A 24 -14.52 4.76 7.02
N LYS A 25 -14.42 6.06 7.18
CA LYS A 25 -15.58 6.97 7.09
C LYS A 25 -16.18 6.99 5.70
N MET A 26 -15.39 6.76 4.66
CA MET A 26 -15.88 6.70 3.28
C MET A 26 -16.44 5.32 2.91
N GLY A 27 -16.42 4.37 3.84
CA GLY A 27 -16.93 3.01 3.60
C GLY A 27 -16.07 2.19 2.65
N VAL A 28 -14.79 2.50 2.54
CA VAL A 28 -13.88 1.83 1.62
C VAL A 28 -13.47 0.47 2.17
N ARG A 29 -13.61 -0.57 1.35
CA ARG A 29 -13.11 -1.91 1.66
C ARG A 29 -11.72 -2.08 1.11
N VAL A 30 -10.88 -2.80 1.86
CA VAL A 30 -9.45 -2.97 1.54
C VAL A 30 -9.18 -4.44 1.24
N PHE A 31 -8.57 -4.72 0.11
CA PHE A 31 -8.25 -6.08 -0.32
C PHE A 31 -6.79 -6.23 -0.72
N PRO A 32 -6.23 -7.45 -0.51
CA PRO A 32 -4.98 -7.84 -1.16
C PRO A 32 -5.19 -7.96 -2.68
N PRO A 33 -4.18 -8.39 -3.46
CA PRO A 33 -4.28 -8.38 -4.93
C PRO A 33 -5.49 -9.10 -5.51
N LYS A 34 -6.09 -10.03 -4.79
CA LYS A 34 -7.26 -10.75 -5.26
C LYS A 34 -8.52 -10.19 -4.60
N VAL A 35 -9.33 -9.51 -5.39
CA VAL A 35 -10.62 -8.97 -4.93
C VAL A 35 -11.72 -9.95 -5.25
N PRO A 36 -12.64 -10.25 -4.30
CA PRO A 36 -13.76 -11.15 -4.58
C PRO A 36 -14.60 -10.64 -5.75
N GLU A 37 -15.03 -11.57 -6.60
CA GLU A 37 -15.92 -11.24 -7.71
C GLU A 37 -17.24 -10.66 -7.18
N GLY A 38 -17.73 -9.60 -7.83
CA GLY A 38 -18.98 -8.95 -7.44
C GLY A 38 -18.88 -8.08 -6.20
N GLU A 39 -17.67 -7.74 -5.76
CA GLU A 39 -17.47 -6.89 -4.59
C GLU A 39 -18.05 -5.50 -4.82
N ARG A 40 -18.69 -4.96 -3.78
CA ARG A 40 -19.28 -3.62 -3.85
C ARG A 40 -18.22 -2.53 -3.80
N MET A 41 -18.40 -1.52 -4.65
CA MET A 41 -17.62 -0.30 -4.57
C MET A 41 -18.15 0.63 -3.47
N PRO A 42 -17.31 1.49 -2.88
CA PRO A 42 -15.90 1.66 -3.23
C PRO A 42 -15.02 0.59 -2.56
N TRP A 43 -13.96 0.21 -3.25
CA TRP A 43 -12.94 -0.65 -2.68
C TRP A 43 -11.55 -0.27 -3.20
N ILE A 44 -10.55 -0.66 -2.46
CA ILE A 44 -9.16 -0.52 -2.89
C ILE A 44 -8.46 -1.88 -2.79
N ALA A 45 -7.53 -2.11 -3.69
CA ALA A 45 -6.67 -3.29 -3.67
C ALA A 45 -5.21 -2.82 -3.69
N TYR A 46 -4.39 -3.42 -2.85
CA TYR A 46 -2.97 -3.11 -2.79
C TYR A 46 -2.16 -4.29 -3.29
N ARG A 47 -1.00 -4.00 -3.85
CA ARG A 47 -0.04 -5.05 -4.20
C ARG A 47 1.38 -4.49 -4.19
N ARG A 48 2.33 -5.37 -4.03
CA ARG A 48 3.73 -5.06 -4.26
C ARG A 48 4.02 -5.41 -5.72
N SER A 49 4.36 -4.40 -6.51
CA SER A 49 4.65 -4.61 -7.94
C SER A 49 6.12 -4.92 -8.19
N ASP A 50 7.01 -4.50 -7.29
CA ASP A 50 8.44 -4.77 -7.40
C ASP A 50 9.08 -4.81 -6.03
N LEU A 51 10.19 -5.57 -5.92
CA LEU A 51 11.01 -5.65 -4.73
C LEU A 51 12.44 -5.96 -5.16
N GLN A 52 13.38 -5.09 -4.80
CA GLN A 52 14.79 -5.28 -5.10
C GLN A 52 15.63 -5.03 -3.86
N GLN A 53 16.59 -5.90 -3.61
CA GLN A 53 17.53 -5.69 -2.53
C GLN A 53 18.61 -4.71 -2.98
N VAL A 54 18.88 -3.71 -2.15
CA VAL A 54 19.90 -2.71 -2.40
C VAL A 54 20.97 -2.80 -1.31
N ALA A 55 22.22 -2.97 -1.72
CA ALA A 55 23.36 -3.00 -0.81
C ALA A 55 24.05 -1.64 -0.81
N VAL A 56 24.30 -1.09 0.39
CA VAL A 56 25.02 0.17 0.55
C VAL A 56 26.45 -0.19 0.97
N LYS A 57 27.39 -0.11 0.03
CA LYS A 57 28.79 -0.58 0.21
C LYS A 57 29.51 0.08 1.38
N ALA A 58 29.26 1.37 1.59
CA ALA A 58 29.98 2.14 2.61
C ALA A 58 29.64 1.75 4.05
N ARG A 59 28.53 1.03 4.27
CA ARG A 59 28.02 0.71 5.61
C ARG A 59 27.76 -0.77 5.84
N ASN A 60 27.98 -1.60 4.83
CA ASN A 60 27.51 -3.00 4.83
C ASN A 60 26.02 -3.14 5.13
N ASP A 61 25.25 -2.07 4.90
CA ASP A 61 23.81 -2.08 5.10
C ASP A 61 23.09 -2.62 3.88
N VAL A 62 22.01 -3.31 4.15
CA VAL A 62 21.14 -3.87 3.10
C VAL A 62 19.72 -3.43 3.42
N TYR A 63 19.02 -2.96 2.41
CA TYR A 63 17.59 -2.70 2.50
C TYR A 63 16.90 -3.16 1.23
N ASP A 64 15.59 -3.30 1.31
CA ASP A 64 14.79 -3.62 0.13
C ASP A 64 14.10 -2.36 -0.37
N SER A 65 14.17 -2.13 -1.67
CA SER A 65 13.40 -1.11 -2.35
C SER A 65 12.14 -1.76 -2.87
N VAL A 66 10.99 -1.23 -2.47
CA VAL A 66 9.68 -1.82 -2.78
C VAL A 66 8.85 -0.80 -3.55
N VAL A 67 8.19 -1.25 -4.60
CA VAL A 67 7.18 -0.46 -5.31
C VAL A 67 5.82 -1.05 -4.98
N ILE A 68 4.91 -0.17 -4.58
CA ILE A 68 3.57 -0.52 -4.14
C ILE A 68 2.57 0.14 -5.07
N GLU A 69 1.59 -0.63 -5.53
CA GLU A 69 0.46 -0.10 -6.29
C GLU A 69 -0.81 -0.24 -5.46
N ILE A 70 -1.61 0.82 -5.43
CA ILE A 70 -2.91 0.82 -4.78
C ILE A 70 -3.93 1.26 -5.81
N VAL A 71 -4.89 0.38 -6.08
CA VAL A 71 -5.93 0.59 -7.10
C VAL A 71 -7.22 0.94 -6.39
N VAL A 72 -7.81 2.07 -6.77
CA VAL A 72 -9.06 2.58 -6.20
C VAL A 72 -10.18 2.40 -7.22
N HIS A 73 -11.27 1.75 -6.82
CA HIS A 73 -12.48 1.59 -7.63
C HIS A 73 -13.65 2.27 -6.94
N ALA A 74 -14.34 3.16 -7.65
CA ALA A 74 -15.52 3.84 -7.13
C ALA A 74 -16.52 4.10 -8.25
N GLN A 75 -17.82 4.21 -7.90
CA GLN A 75 -18.87 4.42 -8.86
C GLN A 75 -18.96 5.86 -9.36
N LYS A 76 -18.47 6.81 -8.57
CA LYS A 76 -18.51 8.24 -8.90
C LYS A 76 -17.12 8.80 -8.98
N TYR A 77 -16.88 9.67 -9.95
CA TYR A 77 -15.57 10.27 -10.15
C TYR A 77 -15.06 11.03 -8.93
N ALA A 78 -15.90 11.91 -8.37
CA ALA A 78 -15.53 12.69 -7.19
C ALA A 78 -15.19 11.80 -5.98
N GLN A 79 -15.91 10.70 -5.83
CA GLN A 79 -15.66 9.72 -4.76
C GLN A 79 -14.30 9.03 -4.99
N CYS A 80 -14.02 8.65 -6.23
CA CYS A 80 -12.75 8.02 -6.58
C CYS A 80 -11.57 8.95 -6.27
N ILE A 81 -11.69 10.22 -6.61
CA ILE A 81 -10.68 11.24 -6.30
C ILE A 81 -10.51 11.40 -4.80
N ALA A 82 -11.60 11.53 -4.04
CA ALA A 82 -11.55 11.71 -2.59
C ALA A 82 -10.86 10.52 -1.90
N ILE A 83 -11.17 9.31 -2.33
CA ILE A 83 -10.52 8.11 -1.79
C ILE A 83 -9.03 8.08 -2.15
N SER A 84 -8.70 8.42 -3.39
CA SER A 84 -7.30 8.47 -3.84
C SER A 84 -6.48 9.49 -3.04
N GLU A 85 -7.05 10.66 -2.76
CA GLU A 85 -6.42 11.66 -1.92
C GLU A 85 -6.18 11.14 -0.50
N ALA A 86 -7.16 10.43 0.08
CA ALA A 86 -7.01 9.82 1.40
C ALA A 86 -5.92 8.74 1.42
N VAL A 87 -5.85 7.91 0.37
CA VAL A 87 -4.81 6.91 0.22
C VAL A 87 -3.43 7.57 0.17
N ARG A 88 -3.29 8.60 -0.66
CA ARG A 88 -2.03 9.33 -0.77
C ARG A 88 -1.60 9.92 0.57
N ASN A 89 -2.53 10.56 1.28
CA ASN A 89 -2.24 11.15 2.59
C ASN A 89 -1.75 10.12 3.60
N VAL A 90 -2.44 8.98 3.72
CA VAL A 90 -2.05 7.97 4.71
C VAL A 90 -0.73 7.30 4.33
N MET A 91 -0.51 7.05 3.04
CA MET A 91 0.74 6.43 2.59
C MET A 91 1.94 7.34 2.81
N GLU A 92 1.78 8.65 2.67
CA GLU A 92 2.86 9.62 2.86
C GLU A 92 3.09 10.01 4.32
N ASP A 93 2.23 9.56 5.24
CA ASP A 93 2.29 9.93 6.66
C ASP A 93 3.25 9.04 7.50
N GLY A 94 3.94 8.10 6.86
CA GLY A 94 4.88 7.21 7.55
C GLY A 94 6.06 7.93 8.21
N PRO A 95 7.03 7.18 8.76
CA PRO A 95 7.26 5.74 8.56
C PRO A 95 6.29 4.84 9.30
N TYR A 96 6.21 3.60 8.86
CA TYR A 96 5.33 2.59 9.46
C TYR A 96 6.10 1.32 9.79
N ARG A 97 5.61 0.59 10.79
CA ARG A 97 6.21 -0.66 11.23
C ARG A 97 5.14 -1.75 11.34
N TYR A 98 5.49 -2.96 10.93
CA TYR A 98 4.69 -4.14 11.15
C TYR A 98 5.44 -5.08 12.10
N ASN A 99 4.76 -5.52 13.17
CA ASN A 99 5.30 -6.49 14.12
C ASN A 99 4.49 -7.78 14.01
N ASP A 100 5.20 -8.92 13.88
CA ASP A 100 4.52 -10.20 13.92
C ASP A 100 4.34 -10.68 15.38
N VAL A 101 3.69 -11.83 15.55
CA VAL A 101 3.40 -12.38 16.88
C VAL A 101 4.66 -12.82 17.64
N THR A 102 5.78 -12.98 16.95
CA THR A 102 7.05 -13.41 17.56
C THR A 102 7.94 -12.23 17.95
N GLY A 103 7.49 -10.99 17.72
CA GLY A 103 8.27 -9.79 18.02
C GLY A 103 9.20 -9.37 16.89
N ARG A 104 9.15 -10.03 15.74
CA ARG A 104 9.93 -9.64 14.57
C ARG A 104 9.21 -8.55 13.82
N SER A 105 9.96 -7.68 13.17
CA SER A 105 9.35 -6.51 12.53
C SER A 105 9.99 -6.18 11.20
N ILE A 106 9.21 -5.50 10.36
CA ILE A 106 9.69 -4.77 9.21
C ILE A 106 9.31 -3.31 9.38
N GLU A 107 10.16 -2.43 8.88
CA GLU A 107 9.92 -1.00 8.90
C GLU A 107 9.93 -0.46 7.47
N MET A 108 8.84 0.20 7.10
CA MET A 108 8.73 0.91 5.84
C MET A 108 9.02 2.37 6.11
N GLY A 109 10.08 2.89 5.51
CA GLY A 109 10.45 4.29 5.64
C GLY A 109 9.44 5.19 4.93
N GLN A 110 9.77 6.47 4.86
CA GLN A 110 8.93 7.44 4.18
C GLN A 110 8.68 7.01 2.73
N THR A 111 7.43 6.99 2.32
CA THR A 111 7.08 6.64 0.94
C THR A 111 7.26 7.84 0.01
N LEU A 112 7.59 7.55 -1.24
CA LEU A 112 7.64 8.52 -2.31
C LEU A 112 6.51 8.21 -3.29
N PHE A 113 5.74 9.21 -3.64
CA PHE A 113 4.70 9.08 -4.64
C PHE A 113 5.34 9.05 -6.04
N GLU A 114 5.13 7.96 -6.78
CA GLU A 114 5.77 7.74 -8.08
C GLU A 114 4.85 8.02 -9.26
N GLY A 115 3.59 8.27 -9.01
CA GLY A 115 2.64 8.60 -10.06
C GLY A 115 1.28 7.94 -9.88
N CYS A 116 0.36 8.32 -10.75
CA CYS A 116 -1.00 7.82 -10.73
C CYS A 116 -1.55 7.77 -12.15
N ASP A 117 -2.21 6.68 -12.49
CA ASP A 117 -2.96 6.54 -13.73
C ASP A 117 -4.46 6.63 -13.43
N GLU A 118 -5.18 7.31 -14.29
CA GLU A 118 -6.63 7.43 -14.21
C GLU A 118 -7.26 6.67 -15.35
N ASP A 119 -8.27 5.86 -15.06
CA ASP A 119 -8.97 5.06 -16.03
C ASP A 119 -10.46 4.94 -15.67
N ALA A 120 -11.23 4.36 -16.54
CA ALA A 120 -12.65 4.09 -16.30
C ALA A 120 -13.09 2.90 -17.14
N ASP A 121 -14.01 2.11 -16.57
CA ASP A 121 -14.74 1.08 -17.31
C ASP A 121 -16.26 1.39 -17.28
N LEU A 122 -17.09 0.44 -17.69
CA LEU A 122 -18.54 0.65 -17.72
C LEU A 122 -19.15 0.92 -16.35
N ASP A 123 -18.55 0.41 -15.30
CA ASP A 123 -19.14 0.42 -13.95
C ASP A 123 -18.37 1.26 -12.94
N ALA A 124 -17.13 1.64 -13.23
CA ALA A 124 -16.27 2.23 -12.24
C ALA A 124 -15.31 3.26 -12.81
N TYR A 125 -14.96 4.22 -11.96
CA TYR A 125 -13.77 5.05 -12.13
C TYR A 125 -12.62 4.40 -11.36
N ILE A 126 -11.44 4.39 -11.95
CA ILE A 126 -10.28 3.65 -11.44
C ILE A 126 -9.08 4.58 -11.36
N GLN A 127 -8.42 4.60 -10.20
CA GLN A 127 -7.15 5.30 -10.00
C GLN A 127 -6.12 4.29 -9.52
N THR A 128 -4.97 4.26 -10.16
CA THR A 128 -3.86 3.40 -9.73
C THR A 128 -2.72 4.28 -9.24
N LEU A 129 -2.48 4.27 -7.93
CA LEU A 129 -1.42 5.05 -7.30
C LEU A 129 -0.19 4.18 -7.09
N ARG A 130 0.99 4.71 -7.41
CA ARG A 130 2.26 4.01 -7.22
C ARG A 130 3.12 4.76 -6.22
N PHE A 131 3.69 4.01 -5.29
CA PHE A 131 4.60 4.51 -4.27
C PHE A 131 5.85 3.65 -4.24
N SER A 132 6.97 4.25 -3.88
CA SER A 132 8.17 3.49 -3.56
C SER A 132 8.54 3.71 -2.10
N ALA A 133 9.19 2.73 -1.51
CA ALA A 133 9.62 2.82 -0.13
C ALA A 133 10.86 1.94 0.11
N LYS A 134 11.63 2.34 1.10
CA LYS A 134 12.74 1.58 1.63
C LYS A 134 12.21 0.75 2.80
N VAL A 135 12.46 -0.56 2.76
CA VAL A 135 12.00 -1.49 3.81
C VAL A 135 13.20 -2.18 4.43
N THR A 136 13.24 -2.15 5.77
CA THR A 136 14.28 -2.84 6.55
C THR A 136 13.63 -3.85 7.47
N SER A 137 14.35 -4.95 7.74
CA SER A 137 13.91 -6.00 8.67
C SER A 137 14.64 -5.88 9.99
N LYS A 138 13.97 -6.16 11.08
CA LYS A 138 14.56 -6.15 12.43
C LYS A 138 14.24 -7.39 13.22
#